data_9d6e54845704ae21fe924f09aebde75f
#
_entry.id   9d6e54845704ae21fe924f09aebde75f
#
_cell.length_a   1.000
_cell.length_b   1.000
_cell.length_c   1.000
_cell.angle_alpha   90.00
_cell.angle_beta   90.00
_cell.angle_gamma   90.00
#
_symmetry.space_group_name_H-M   'P 1'
#
loop_
_entity.id
_entity.type
_entity.pdbx_description
1 polymer ?
#
loop_
_entity_poly.entity_id
_entity_poly.type
_entity_poly.pdbx_seq_one_letter_code
_entity_poly.pdbx_strand_id
1 'polypeptide(L)'
;MQQTMKEKQNKILSIALLASDRKDTIGKCLESLTVIRKAIPSEMIILDTGCSPEIRKVLEEYADKIADFTWCNDFSKARNITLQMAEGEWFLYLDDDEWFDCLLHKR
;
A
#
# COMPACT_ATOMS: atom_id res chain seq x y z
N MET A 1 -11.72 16.43 -20.54
CA MET A 1 -11.84 15.44 -20.44
C MET A 1 -10.73 14.65 -20.49
N GLN A 2 -10.08 14.69 -21.29
CA GLN A 2 -8.90 13.98 -21.34
C GLN A 2 -8.02 14.18 -20.19
N GLN A 3 -8.06 15.31 -19.58
CA GLN A 3 -7.27 15.59 -18.47
C GLN A 3 -7.44 14.63 -17.37
N THR A 4 -8.64 14.36 -17.00
CA THR A 4 -8.92 13.45 -15.90
C THR A 4 -8.36 12.09 -16.19
N MET A 5 -8.50 11.66 -17.40
CA MET A 5 -8.01 10.35 -17.75
C MET A 5 -6.51 10.32 -17.72
N LYS A 6 -5.87 11.40 -18.11
CA LYS A 6 -4.45 11.41 -18.07
C LYS A 6 -3.94 11.32 -16.66
N GLU A 7 -4.61 12.00 -15.75
CA GLU A 7 -4.19 11.94 -14.36
C GLU A 7 -4.27 10.55 -13.82
N LYS A 8 -5.31 9.83 -14.19
CA LYS A 8 -5.42 8.46 -13.73
C LYS A 8 -4.33 7.59 -14.33
N GLN A 9 -3.99 7.88 -15.57
CA GLN A 9 -3.00 7.08 -16.24
C GLN A 9 -1.59 7.42 -15.82
N ASN A 10 -1.42 8.46 -15.02
CA ASN A 10 -0.10 8.84 -14.58
C ASN A 10 0.43 7.95 -13.47
N LYS A 11 -0.40 7.07 -12.93
CA LYS A 11 0.07 6.20 -11.87
C LYS A 11 0.84 5.06 -12.49
N ILE A 12 2.07 4.96 -12.14
CA ILE A 12 2.95 3.91 -12.64
C ILE A 12 2.97 2.73 -11.72
N LEU A 13 2.96 2.98 -10.41
CA LEU A 13 3.11 1.94 -9.43
C LEU A 13 1.91 1.88 -8.50
N SER A 14 1.37 0.68 -8.30
CA SER A 14 0.35 0.46 -7.29
C SER A 14 1.01 -0.30 -6.16
N ILE A 15 1.02 0.30 -4.98
CA ILE A 15 1.62 -0.32 -3.81
C ILE A 15 0.49 -0.86 -2.96
N ALA A 16 0.49 -2.17 -2.74
CA ALA A 16 -0.54 -2.82 -1.95
C ALA A 16 0.06 -3.27 -0.63
N LEU A 17 -0.54 -2.84 0.46
CA LEU A 17 -0.07 -3.16 1.79
C LEU A 17 -1.12 -3.94 2.54
N LEU A 18 -0.74 -5.09 3.07
CA LEU A 18 -1.60 -5.89 3.91
C LEU A 18 -1.31 -5.51 5.36
N ALA A 19 -2.24 -4.85 6.02
CA ALA A 19 -2.01 -4.34 7.37
C ALA A 19 -2.68 -5.25 8.39
N SER A 20 -1.91 -5.72 9.37
CA SER A 20 -2.39 -6.64 10.38
C SER A 20 -2.10 -6.17 11.80
N ASP A 21 -2.21 -4.88 12.02
CA ASP A 21 -2.08 -4.26 13.36
C ASP A 21 -0.71 -4.45 13.99
N ARG A 22 0.34 -4.39 13.18
CA ARG A 22 1.70 -4.52 13.69
C ARG A 22 2.23 -3.15 14.07
N LYS A 23 1.98 -2.78 15.31
CA LYS A 23 2.32 -1.44 15.80
C LYS A 23 3.81 -1.15 15.77
N ASP A 24 4.62 -2.18 15.93
CA ASP A 24 6.07 -2.00 15.99
C ASP A 24 6.68 -1.67 14.63
N THR A 25 6.09 -2.16 13.55
CA THR A 25 6.71 -2.06 12.25
C THR A 25 5.95 -1.20 11.25
N ILE A 26 4.67 -0.93 11.50
CA ILE A 26 3.85 -0.23 10.51
C ILE A 26 4.41 1.16 10.17
N GLY A 27 4.88 1.88 11.16
CA GLY A 27 5.43 3.21 10.92
C GLY A 27 6.64 3.16 10.02
N LYS A 28 7.53 2.23 10.28
CA LYS A 28 8.75 2.09 9.48
C LYS A 28 8.41 1.67 8.05
N CYS A 29 7.46 0.77 7.93
CA CYS A 29 7.00 0.32 6.63
C CYS A 29 6.47 1.49 5.81
N LEU A 30 5.57 2.28 6.39
CA LEU A 30 4.96 3.39 5.68
C LEU A 30 5.98 4.47 5.34
N GLU A 31 6.92 4.73 6.24
CA GLU A 31 7.96 5.70 5.96
C GLU A 31 8.82 5.29 4.79
N SER A 32 9.18 4.03 4.71
CA SER A 32 10.02 3.56 3.62
C SER A 32 9.29 3.70 2.29
N LEU A 33 7.99 3.48 2.29
CA LEU A 33 7.21 3.60 1.08
C LEU A 33 7.04 5.05 0.65
N THR A 34 7.07 5.97 1.59
CA THR A 34 6.95 7.38 1.27
C THR A 34 8.09 7.83 0.35
N VAL A 35 9.28 7.32 0.57
CA VAL A 35 10.43 7.67 -0.27
C VAL A 35 10.18 7.21 -1.70
N ILE A 36 9.67 5.99 -1.86
CA ILE A 36 9.38 5.45 -3.16
C ILE A 36 8.29 6.26 -3.84
N ARG A 37 7.27 6.65 -3.09
CA ARG A 37 6.15 7.38 -3.67
C ARG A 37 6.55 8.77 -4.12
N LYS A 38 7.54 9.36 -3.48
CA LYS A 38 8.01 10.66 -3.92
C LYS A 38 8.77 10.57 -5.23
N ALA A 39 9.38 9.45 -5.47
CA ALA A 39 10.19 9.26 -6.68
C ALA A 39 9.38 8.76 -7.85
N ILE A 40 8.30 8.05 -7.60
CA ILE A 40 7.51 7.39 -8.66
C ILE A 40 6.03 7.73 -8.48
N PRO A 41 5.36 8.16 -9.56
CA PRO A 41 3.91 8.38 -9.48
C PRO A 41 3.23 7.08 -9.07
N SER A 42 2.55 7.10 -7.94
CA SER A 42 2.05 5.87 -7.35
C SER A 42 0.76 6.06 -6.58
N GLU A 43 0.10 4.97 -6.29
CA GLU A 43 -1.06 4.94 -5.42
C GLU A 43 -0.79 3.94 -4.31
N MET A 44 -1.38 4.18 -3.16
CA MET A 44 -1.24 3.29 -2.02
C MET A 44 -2.58 2.64 -1.75
N ILE A 45 -2.61 1.32 -1.81
CA ILE A 45 -3.81 0.53 -1.53
C ILE A 45 -3.55 -0.25 -0.25
N ILE A 46 -4.39 -0.06 0.75
CA ILE A 46 -4.19 -0.75 2.02
C ILE A 46 -5.37 -1.66 2.29
N LEU A 47 -5.06 -2.88 2.67
CA LEU A 47 -6.07 -3.85 3.05
C LEU A 47 -5.96 -4.03 4.55
N ASP A 48 -7.00 -3.66 5.28
CA ASP A 48 -7.00 -3.68 6.74
C ASP A 48 -7.61 -4.98 7.22
N THR A 49 -6.83 -5.82 7.88
CA THR A 49 -7.29 -7.14 8.31
C THR A 49 -7.74 -7.16 9.77
N GLY A 50 -8.13 -6.00 10.30
CA GLY A 50 -8.61 -5.94 11.67
C GLY A 50 -7.72 -5.12 12.58
N CYS A 51 -7.20 -4.02 12.07
CA CYS A 51 -6.33 -3.17 12.85
C CYS A 51 -7.12 -2.40 13.89
N SER A 52 -6.44 -2.02 14.96
CA SER A 52 -7.06 -1.19 16.00
C SER A 52 -7.41 0.18 15.42
N PRO A 53 -8.34 0.91 16.05
CA PRO A 53 -8.71 2.23 15.54
C PRO A 53 -7.52 3.18 15.46
N GLU A 54 -6.59 3.02 16.36
CA GLU A 54 -5.38 3.84 16.39
C GLU A 54 -4.56 3.64 15.12
N ILE A 55 -4.34 2.38 14.75
CA ILE A 55 -3.58 2.06 13.56
C ILE A 55 -4.40 2.40 12.31
N ARG A 56 -5.70 2.15 12.33
CA ARG A 56 -6.55 2.45 11.19
C ARG A 56 -6.44 3.93 10.80
N LYS A 57 -6.38 4.78 11.80
CA LYS A 57 -6.26 6.20 11.56
C LYS A 57 -4.97 6.53 10.80
N VAL A 58 -3.89 5.89 11.18
CA VAL A 58 -2.62 6.08 10.50
C VAL A 58 -2.71 5.59 9.06
N LEU A 59 -3.33 4.43 8.88
CA LEU A 59 -3.47 3.86 7.54
C LEU A 59 -4.25 4.80 6.62
N GLU A 60 -5.28 5.43 7.15
CA GLU A 60 -6.11 6.32 6.34
C GLU A 60 -5.35 7.55 5.88
N GLU A 61 -4.33 7.94 6.63
CA GLU A 61 -3.53 9.09 6.24
C GLU A 61 -2.63 8.78 5.06
N TYR A 62 -2.23 7.53 4.92
CA TYR A 62 -1.32 7.14 3.85
C TYR A 62 -2.01 6.53 2.64
N ALA A 63 -3.22 6.04 2.80
CA ALA A 63 -3.88 5.29 1.75
C ALA A 63 -4.61 6.16 0.75
N ASP A 64 -4.50 5.82 -0.51
CA ASP A 64 -5.36 6.38 -1.54
C ASP A 64 -6.62 5.55 -1.62
N LYS A 65 -6.49 4.24 -1.37
CA LYS A 65 -7.62 3.33 -1.33
C LYS A 65 -7.43 2.41 -0.13
N ILE A 66 -8.50 2.17 0.60
CA ILE A 66 -8.41 1.29 1.77
C ILE A 66 -9.67 0.46 1.83
N ALA A 67 -9.52 -0.79 2.17
CA ALA A 67 -10.64 -1.71 2.29
C ALA A 67 -10.42 -2.63 3.48
N ASP A 68 -11.53 -3.13 4.02
CA ASP A 68 -11.46 -4.09 5.12
C ASP A 68 -11.44 -5.50 4.54
N PHE A 69 -10.72 -6.38 5.20
CA PHE A 69 -10.61 -7.75 4.76
C PHE A 69 -10.59 -8.66 5.98
N THR A 70 -11.52 -9.61 6.04
CA THR A 70 -11.54 -10.56 7.11
C THR A 70 -10.51 -11.64 6.81
N TRP A 71 -9.52 -11.76 7.68
CA TRP A 71 -8.44 -12.70 7.44
C TRP A 71 -8.96 -14.13 7.43
N CYS A 72 -8.62 -14.87 6.40
CA CYS A 72 -9.08 -16.25 6.24
C CYS A 72 -7.92 -17.18 5.88
N ASN A 73 -6.71 -16.82 6.24
CA ASN A 73 -5.51 -17.61 5.98
C ASN A 73 -5.27 -17.83 4.50
N ASP A 74 -5.68 -16.87 3.68
CA ASP A 74 -5.49 -17.00 2.24
C ASP A 74 -4.85 -15.72 1.70
N PHE A 75 -3.53 -15.76 1.58
CA PHE A 75 -2.78 -14.62 1.06
C PHE A 75 -3.12 -14.32 -0.40
N SER A 76 -3.43 -15.36 -1.16
CA SER A 76 -3.77 -15.18 -2.57
C SER A 76 -5.05 -14.37 -2.71
N LYS A 77 -6.01 -14.62 -1.85
CA LYS A 77 -7.27 -13.91 -1.91
C LYS A 77 -7.07 -12.44 -1.59
N ALA A 78 -6.28 -12.16 -0.56
CA ALA A 78 -6.00 -10.78 -0.17
C ALA A 78 -5.28 -10.06 -1.31
N ARG A 79 -4.28 -10.71 -1.89
CA ARG A 79 -3.53 -10.11 -2.97
C ARG A 79 -4.40 -9.84 -4.17
N ASN A 80 -5.29 -10.76 -4.50
CA ASN A 80 -6.17 -10.59 -5.66
C ASN A 80 -7.12 -9.42 -5.48
N ILE A 81 -7.57 -9.18 -4.26
CA ILE A 81 -8.43 -8.04 -4.01
C ILE A 81 -7.68 -6.75 -4.30
N THR A 82 -6.44 -6.64 -3.83
CA THR A 82 -5.66 -5.44 -4.08
C THR A 82 -5.32 -5.28 -5.55
N LEU A 83 -5.11 -6.40 -6.25
CA LEU A 83 -4.86 -6.33 -7.68
C LEU A 83 -6.05 -5.76 -8.44
N GLN A 84 -7.25 -6.09 -8.00
CA GLN A 84 -8.46 -5.57 -8.64
C GLN A 84 -8.62 -4.08 -8.40
N MET A 85 -8.07 -3.57 -7.32
CA MET A 85 -8.15 -2.16 -6.99
C MET A 85 -7.05 -1.35 -7.67
N ALA A 86 -6.00 -2.01 -8.13
CA ALA A 86 -4.81 -1.35 -8.65
C ALA A 86 -5.03 -0.76 -10.04
N GLU A 87 -4.48 0.43 -10.27
CA GLU A 87 -4.57 1.09 -11.56
C GLU A 87 -3.21 1.34 -12.19
N GLY A 88 -2.13 1.08 -11.45
CA GLY A 88 -0.79 1.31 -11.99
C GLY A 88 -0.34 0.22 -12.92
N GLU A 89 0.73 0.50 -13.65
CA GLU A 89 1.30 -0.49 -14.55
C GLU A 89 2.09 -1.55 -13.81
N TRP A 90 2.66 -1.18 -12.69
CA TRP A 90 3.44 -2.09 -11.88
C TRP A 90 2.74 -2.26 -10.54
N PHE A 91 2.89 -3.43 -9.96
CA PHE A 91 2.21 -3.78 -8.72
C PHE A 91 3.23 -4.28 -7.71
N LEU A 92 3.24 -3.67 -6.54
CA LEU A 92 4.13 -4.04 -5.46
C LEU A 92 3.28 -4.43 -4.27
N TYR A 93 3.45 -5.63 -3.77
CA TYR A 93 2.65 -6.14 -2.66
C TYR A 93 3.56 -6.48 -1.50
N LEU A 94 3.21 -6.01 -0.32
CA LEU A 94 4.02 -6.33 0.86
C LEU A 94 3.17 -6.34 2.12
N ASP A 95 3.74 -6.96 3.16
CA ASP A 95 3.13 -7.00 4.48
C ASP A 95 3.64 -5.83 5.30
N ASP A 96 2.93 -5.52 6.39
CA ASP A 96 3.26 -4.36 7.20
C ASP A 96 4.48 -4.55 8.10
N ASP A 97 5.15 -5.69 8.00
CA ASP A 97 6.42 -5.89 8.69
C ASP A 97 7.59 -5.88 7.71
N GLU A 98 7.37 -5.38 6.50
CA GLU A 98 8.41 -5.29 5.49
C GLU A 98 8.67 -3.83 5.15
N TRP A 99 9.91 -3.53 4.78
CA TRP A 99 10.24 -2.18 4.36
C TRP A 99 11.44 -2.21 3.43
N PHE A 100 11.68 -1.07 2.78
CA PHE A 100 12.71 -0.99 1.76
C PHE A 100 13.95 -0.25 2.20
N ASP A 101 14.33 -0.46 3.44
CA ASP A 101 15.53 0.16 3.97
C ASP A 101 16.75 -0.16 3.10
N CYS A 102 16.86 -1.40 2.72
CA CYS A 102 18.01 -1.83 1.93
C CYS A 102 18.09 -1.17 0.58
N LEU A 103 16.98 -0.87 0.01
CA LEU A 103 16.97 -0.26 -1.31
C LEU A 103 17.50 1.16 -1.30
N LEU A 104 17.43 1.79 -0.16
CA LEU A 104 17.82 3.17 -0.04
C LEU A 104 19.29 3.35 0.26
N HIS A 105 19.91 2.30 0.64
CA HIS A 105 21.32 2.42 0.92
C HIS A 105 21.99 2.30 -0.39
N LYS A 106 22.66 2.79 -0.60
CA LYS A 106 23.23 2.65 -1.72
C LYS A 106 23.96 1.71 -1.73
N ARG A 107 24.13 1.30 -2.14
CA ARG A 107 24.85 0.30 -2.32
C ARG A 107 25.89 0.63 -2.97
#